data_6ba7a11ed0965392c5677f9ce872f6a0
#
_entry.id   6ba7a11ed0965392c5677f9ce872f6a0
#
_cell.length_a   1.000
_cell.length_b   1.000
_cell.length_c   1.000
_cell.angle_alpha   90.00
_cell.angle_beta   90.00
_cell.angle_gamma   90.00
#
_symmetry.space_group_name_H-M   'P 1'
#
loop_
_entity.id
_entity.type
_entity.pdbx_description
1 polymer ?
#
loop_
_entity_poly.entity_id
_entity_poly.type
_entity_poly.pdbx_seq_one_letter_code
_entity_poly.pdbx_strand_id
1 'polypeptide(L)'
;DMVENQIMATGAFELAKSYVRYRYKRSLVRKANTTDNRILSLIEYNNEDVKQENSNKNPAVNSVQRDYMAGEVSRDLTTRMLLPEDIVEADRQGIIHFHDSDYYAQHMHNCDLVNLEDMLQNGTVISGTMIEKPHSFSTACNIATQIIAQVASNQYGGQSISLAHLAPFIEE
;
A
#
# COMPACT_ATOMS: atom_id res chain seq x y z
N ASP A 1 10.59 30.64 20.95
CA ASP A 1 10.05 29.48 21.66
C ASP A 1 10.11 29.72 23.17
N MET A 2 9.08 29.33 23.90
CA MET A 2 8.96 29.59 25.36
C MET A 2 10.11 28.95 26.15
N VAL A 3 10.50 27.72 25.84
CA VAL A 3 11.60 27.00 26.52
C VAL A 3 12.94 27.68 26.25
N GLU A 4 13.18 28.06 25.01
CA GLU A 4 14.39 28.75 24.57
C GLU A 4 14.54 30.10 25.28
N ASN A 5 13.47 30.89 25.31
CA ASN A 5 13.44 32.16 26.01
C ASN A 5 13.69 32.00 27.51
N GLN A 6 13.12 30.95 28.11
CA GLN A 6 13.31 30.66 29.54
C GLN A 6 14.75 30.30 29.89
N ILE A 7 15.38 29.45 29.02
CA ILE A 7 16.81 29.11 29.18
C ILE A 7 17.69 30.36 29.01
N MET A 8 17.41 31.20 28.02
CA MET A 8 18.13 32.48 27.84
C MET A 8 17.97 33.40 29.03
N ALA A 9 16.77 33.49 29.60
CA ALA A 9 16.47 34.33 30.78
C ALA A 9 17.27 33.92 32.02
N THR A 10 17.69 32.65 32.11
CA THR A 10 18.56 32.17 33.22
C THR A 10 20.04 32.53 33.01
N GLY A 11 20.43 33.14 31.89
CA GLY A 11 21.82 33.43 31.56
C GLY A 11 22.64 32.22 31.12
N ALA A 12 22.02 31.04 30.95
CA ALA A 12 22.68 29.80 30.52
C ALA A 12 22.85 29.77 28.98
N PHE A 13 23.61 30.69 28.40
CA PHE A 13 23.70 30.90 26.97
C PHE A 13 24.26 29.69 26.19
N GLU A 14 25.22 28.94 26.74
CA GLU A 14 25.72 27.74 26.08
C GLU A 14 24.70 26.62 26.05
N LEU A 15 23.86 26.51 27.11
CA LEU A 15 22.73 25.58 27.14
C LEU A 15 21.66 25.99 26.12
N ALA A 16 21.31 27.27 26.06
CA ALA A 16 20.37 27.80 25.07
C ALA A 16 20.83 27.50 23.63
N LYS A 17 22.10 27.75 23.35
CA LYS A 17 22.72 27.48 22.04
C LYS A 17 22.71 25.98 21.68
N SER A 18 22.97 25.11 22.64
CA SER A 18 22.88 23.67 22.48
C SER A 18 21.45 23.22 22.19
N TYR A 19 20.47 23.77 22.91
CA TYR A 19 19.07 23.50 22.74
C TYR A 19 18.54 23.96 21.37
N VAL A 20 18.91 25.14 20.90
CA VAL A 20 18.54 25.65 19.55
C VAL A 20 19.09 24.74 18.46
N ARG A 21 20.36 24.31 18.56
CA ARG A 21 20.98 23.38 17.63
C ARG A 21 20.29 22.01 17.63
N TYR A 22 19.95 21.51 18.80
CA TYR A 22 19.20 20.25 18.95
C TYR A 22 17.83 20.35 18.28
N ARG A 23 17.06 21.40 18.58
CA ARG A 23 15.75 21.65 17.97
C ARG A 23 15.84 21.74 16.44
N TYR A 24 16.83 22.48 15.95
CA TYR A 24 17.05 22.62 14.51
C TYR A 24 17.31 21.26 13.86
N LYS A 25 18.20 20.45 14.41
CA LYS A 25 18.45 19.09 13.93
C LYS A 25 17.19 18.23 13.96
N ARG A 26 16.44 18.26 15.05
CA ARG A 26 15.17 17.52 15.16
C ARG A 26 14.11 18.01 14.15
N SER A 27 14.07 19.30 13.87
CA SER A 27 13.19 19.88 12.85
C SER A 27 13.59 19.40 11.43
N LEU A 28 14.89 19.33 11.14
CA LEU A 28 15.38 18.79 9.86
C LEU A 28 15.01 17.31 9.71
N VAL A 29 15.23 16.49 10.73
CA VAL A 29 14.86 15.07 10.72
C VAL A 29 13.36 14.89 10.53
N ARG A 30 12.54 15.69 11.24
CA ARG A 30 11.08 15.65 11.05
C ARG A 30 10.64 16.06 9.64
N LYS A 31 11.29 17.06 9.05
CA LYS A 31 11.03 17.47 7.65
C LYS A 31 11.48 16.40 6.66
N ALA A 32 12.61 15.75 6.91
CA ALA A 32 13.14 14.69 6.05
C ALA A 32 12.26 13.42 6.04
N ASN A 33 11.52 13.17 7.12
CA ASN A 33 10.64 12.01 7.28
C ASN A 33 9.14 12.37 7.16
N THR A 34 8.80 13.44 6.46
CA THR A 34 7.39 13.79 6.21
C THR A 34 6.83 12.99 5.04
N THR A 35 5.52 12.78 5.06
CA THR A 35 4.76 12.21 3.94
C THR A 35 5.06 12.95 2.63
N ASP A 36 5.16 14.28 2.67
CA ASP A 36 5.49 15.11 1.51
C ASP A 36 6.85 14.74 0.88
N ASN A 37 7.90 14.55 1.70
CA ASN A 37 9.21 14.18 1.18
C ASN A 37 9.22 12.76 0.60
N ARG A 38 8.45 11.82 1.16
CA ARG A 38 8.29 10.49 0.59
C ARG A 38 7.58 10.56 -0.76
N ILE A 39 6.51 11.34 -0.87
CA ILE A 39 5.79 11.56 -2.13
C ILE A 39 6.72 12.22 -3.17
N LEU A 40 7.48 13.24 -2.78
CA LEU A 40 8.46 13.88 -3.68
C LEU A 40 9.52 12.89 -4.16
N SER A 41 10.04 12.04 -3.29
CA SER A 41 11.03 11.03 -3.66
C SER A 41 10.48 9.99 -4.64
N LEU A 42 9.19 9.68 -4.58
CA LEU A 42 8.51 8.84 -5.58
C LEU A 42 8.42 9.55 -6.93
N ILE A 43 8.03 10.82 -6.95
CA ILE A 43 7.92 11.62 -8.17
C ILE A 43 9.29 11.78 -8.86
N GLU A 44 10.33 11.96 -8.09
CA GLU A 44 11.71 12.13 -8.57
C GLU A 44 12.42 10.80 -8.89
N TYR A 45 11.75 9.64 -8.72
CA TYR A 45 12.31 8.30 -8.91
C TYR A 45 13.56 8.00 -8.07
N ASN A 46 13.70 8.64 -6.92
CA ASN A 46 14.84 8.47 -6.01
C ASN A 46 14.49 7.79 -4.68
N ASN A 47 13.29 7.23 -4.54
CA ASN A 47 12.89 6.45 -3.38
C ASN A 47 13.56 5.06 -3.41
N GLU A 48 14.55 4.86 -2.56
CA GLU A 48 15.34 3.61 -2.52
C GLU A 48 14.54 2.44 -1.96
N ASP A 49 13.59 2.68 -1.04
CA ASP A 49 12.75 1.63 -0.46
C ASP A 49 11.90 0.99 -1.57
N VAL A 50 11.27 1.83 -2.40
CA VAL A 50 10.45 1.37 -3.53
C VAL A 50 11.28 0.66 -4.62
N LYS A 51 12.51 1.11 -4.86
CA LYS A 51 13.41 0.46 -5.82
C LYS A 51 13.85 -0.93 -5.37
N GLN A 52 13.94 -1.15 -4.06
CA GLN A 52 14.35 -2.42 -3.46
C GLN A 52 13.17 -3.33 -3.12
N GLU A 53 11.96 -2.82 -3.19
CA GLU A 53 10.76 -3.58 -2.89
C GLU A 53 10.60 -4.74 -3.88
N ASN A 54 10.54 -5.96 -3.36
CA ASN A 54 10.29 -7.16 -4.15
C ASN A 54 8.79 -7.31 -4.42
N SER A 55 8.22 -6.36 -5.14
CA SER A 55 6.82 -6.38 -5.54
C SER A 55 6.65 -6.70 -7.03
N ASN A 56 5.47 -7.17 -7.39
CA ASN A 56 5.11 -7.39 -8.80
C ASN A 56 4.85 -6.08 -9.57
N LYS A 57 5.05 -4.93 -8.90
CA LYS A 57 4.83 -3.61 -9.46
C LYS A 57 6.12 -3.04 -10.03
N ASN A 58 6.02 -2.46 -11.23
CA ASN A 58 7.13 -1.71 -11.81
C ASN A 58 7.04 -0.24 -11.40
N PRO A 59 7.92 0.28 -10.53
CA PRO A 59 7.86 1.64 -10.03
C PRO A 59 8.04 2.73 -11.10
N ALA A 60 8.52 2.37 -12.29
CA ALA A 60 8.64 3.30 -13.41
C ALA A 60 7.32 3.55 -14.15
N VAL A 61 6.27 2.78 -13.89
CA VAL A 61 4.96 2.93 -14.52
C VAL A 61 4.12 3.98 -13.79
N ASN A 62 3.57 4.95 -14.51
CA ASN A 62 2.82 6.07 -13.92
C ASN A 62 1.65 5.65 -13.02
N SER A 63 0.89 4.62 -13.39
CA SER A 63 -0.21 4.10 -12.56
C SER A 63 0.30 3.52 -11.23
N VAL A 64 1.42 2.81 -11.28
CA VAL A 64 2.07 2.24 -10.09
C VAL A 64 2.61 3.35 -9.17
N GLN A 65 3.18 4.41 -9.74
CA GLN A 65 3.61 5.55 -8.94
C GLN A 65 2.46 6.26 -8.23
N ARG A 66 1.32 6.41 -8.91
CA ARG A 66 0.12 6.97 -8.29
C ARG A 66 -0.38 6.09 -7.14
N ASP A 67 -0.30 4.78 -7.27
CA ASP A 67 -0.64 3.82 -6.22
C ASP A 67 0.31 3.96 -5.02
N TYR A 68 1.61 4.06 -5.23
CA TYR A 68 2.56 4.34 -4.15
C TYR A 68 2.30 5.68 -3.45
N MET A 69 1.98 6.73 -4.19
CA MET A 69 1.60 8.02 -3.61
C MET A 69 0.35 7.90 -2.75
N ALA A 70 -0.67 7.19 -3.23
CA ALA A 70 -1.89 6.90 -2.46
C ALA A 70 -1.57 6.08 -1.20
N GLY A 71 -0.65 5.12 -1.31
CA GLY A 71 -0.14 4.34 -0.18
C GLY A 71 0.52 5.20 0.90
N GLU A 72 1.35 6.17 0.54
CA GLU A 72 1.96 7.08 1.52
C GLU A 72 0.92 7.94 2.25
N VAL A 73 -0.10 8.42 1.54
CA VAL A 73 -1.23 9.15 2.15
C VAL A 73 -2.02 8.24 3.08
N SER A 74 -2.33 7.01 2.64
CA SER A 74 -3.04 6.01 3.44
C SER A 74 -2.26 5.67 4.72
N ARG A 75 -0.95 5.45 4.62
CA ARG A 75 -0.06 5.17 5.76
C ARG A 75 -0.07 6.32 6.78
N ASP A 76 0.03 7.56 6.33
CA ASP A 76 -0.05 8.72 7.19
C ASP A 76 -1.40 8.80 7.93
N LEU A 77 -2.51 8.63 7.21
CA LEU A 77 -3.84 8.59 7.82
C LEU A 77 -3.99 7.43 8.80
N THR A 78 -3.53 6.24 8.46
CA THR A 78 -3.57 5.05 9.30
C THR A 78 -2.86 5.28 10.62
N THR A 79 -1.63 5.77 10.57
CA THR A 79 -0.81 5.96 11.78
C THR A 79 -1.23 7.17 12.61
N ARG A 80 -1.79 8.21 11.99
CA ARG A 80 -2.14 9.45 12.67
C ARG A 80 -3.57 9.51 13.18
N MET A 81 -4.51 8.79 12.53
CA MET A 81 -5.94 8.96 12.79
C MET A 81 -6.72 7.66 13.01
N LEU A 82 -6.31 6.55 12.41
CA LEU A 82 -7.14 5.35 12.37
C LEU A 82 -6.73 4.30 13.40
N LEU A 83 -5.44 4.14 13.66
CA LEU A 83 -4.94 3.20 14.65
C LEU A 83 -4.94 3.82 16.06
N PRO A 84 -5.17 3.00 17.11
CA PRO A 84 -4.95 3.39 18.49
C PRO A 84 -3.49 3.81 18.71
N GLU A 85 -3.28 4.81 19.58
CA GLU A 85 -1.97 5.41 19.82
C GLU A 85 -0.95 4.39 20.38
N ASP A 86 -1.38 3.47 21.23
CA ASP A 86 -0.56 2.41 21.79
C ASP A 86 -0.05 1.43 20.73
N ILE A 87 -0.85 1.11 19.72
CA ILE A 87 -0.45 0.28 18.56
C ILE A 87 0.59 1.02 17.72
N VAL A 88 0.35 2.30 17.41
CA VAL A 88 1.30 3.12 16.63
C VAL A 88 2.63 3.27 17.38
N GLU A 89 2.59 3.44 18.69
CA GLU A 89 3.82 3.55 19.48
C GLU A 89 4.57 2.22 19.57
N ALA A 90 3.86 1.09 19.72
CA ALA A 90 4.46 -0.23 19.72
C ALA A 90 5.14 -0.57 18.38
N ASP A 91 4.53 -0.18 17.25
CA ASP A 91 5.13 -0.31 15.91
C ASP A 91 6.38 0.57 15.78
N ARG A 92 6.30 1.83 16.23
CA ARG A 92 7.43 2.78 16.21
C ARG A 92 8.61 2.31 17.05
N GLN A 93 8.36 1.62 18.15
CA GLN A 93 9.38 1.02 19.02
C GLN A 93 9.92 -0.32 18.49
N GLY A 94 9.32 -0.88 17.45
CA GLY A 94 9.69 -2.18 16.90
C GLY A 94 9.27 -3.37 17.75
N ILE A 95 8.31 -3.18 18.68
CA ILE A 95 7.74 -4.28 19.48
C ILE A 95 6.83 -5.13 18.61
N ILE A 96 6.09 -4.50 17.72
CA ILE A 96 5.29 -5.13 16.66
C ILE A 96 5.67 -4.52 15.33
N HIS A 97 5.26 -5.17 14.24
CA HIS A 97 5.24 -4.59 12.90
C HIS A 97 3.81 -4.60 12.39
N PHE A 98 3.23 -3.39 12.18
CA PHE A 98 1.92 -3.26 11.58
C PHE A 98 2.05 -3.30 10.05
N HIS A 99 1.81 -4.48 9.50
CA HIS A 99 1.95 -4.74 8.08
C HIS A 99 0.87 -4.05 7.24
N ASP A 100 1.20 -3.63 6.03
CA ASP A 100 0.27 -3.05 5.04
C ASP A 100 -0.50 -1.81 5.54
N SER A 101 0.13 -0.97 6.35
CA SER A 101 -0.47 0.29 6.83
C SER A 101 -0.87 1.23 5.70
N ASP A 102 -0.26 1.10 4.53
CA ASP A 102 -0.56 1.82 3.30
C ASP A 102 -1.83 1.35 2.59
N TYR A 103 -2.33 0.14 2.90
CA TYR A 103 -3.59 -0.39 2.39
C TYR A 103 -4.71 -0.45 3.46
N TYR A 104 -4.45 0.03 4.68
CA TYR A 104 -5.41 -0.05 5.77
C TYR A 104 -6.57 0.94 5.62
N ALA A 105 -6.31 2.19 5.22
CA ALA A 105 -7.34 3.21 5.03
C ALA A 105 -8.21 2.93 3.81
N GLN A 106 -7.63 2.35 2.74
CA GLN A 106 -8.31 1.93 1.54
C GLN A 106 -7.85 0.51 1.20
N HIS A 107 -8.70 -0.44 1.56
CA HIS A 107 -8.36 -1.84 1.48
C HIS A 107 -8.18 -2.33 0.03
N MET A 108 -7.05 -3.00 -0.23
CA MET A 108 -6.79 -3.79 -1.43
C MET A 108 -6.28 -5.17 -1.03
N HIS A 109 -6.60 -6.19 -1.82
CA HIS A 109 -6.06 -7.52 -1.62
C HIS A 109 -4.58 -7.56 -2.04
N ASN A 110 -3.76 -8.32 -1.33
CA ASN A 110 -2.38 -8.55 -1.75
C ASN A 110 -2.34 -9.62 -2.84
N CYS A 111 -2.51 -10.88 -2.46
CA CYS A 111 -2.48 -12.02 -3.39
C CYS A 111 -3.75 -12.84 -3.25
N ASP A 112 -4.30 -13.28 -4.38
CA ASP A 112 -5.54 -14.02 -4.43
C ASP A 112 -5.36 -15.42 -5.05
N LEU A 113 -6.02 -16.41 -4.44
CA LEU A 113 -6.28 -17.71 -5.05
C LEU A 113 -7.68 -17.66 -5.66
N VAL A 114 -7.76 -17.61 -6.98
CA VAL A 114 -9.03 -17.48 -7.69
C VAL A 114 -9.66 -18.85 -7.85
N ASN A 115 -10.86 -19.05 -7.26
CA ASN A 115 -11.64 -20.28 -7.43
C ASN A 115 -12.40 -20.29 -8.78
N LEU A 116 -11.62 -20.42 -9.86
CA LEU A 116 -12.13 -20.43 -11.21
C LEU A 116 -13.12 -21.58 -11.45
N GLU A 117 -12.96 -22.70 -10.77
CA GLU A 117 -13.84 -23.86 -10.90
C GLU A 117 -15.26 -23.49 -10.52
N ASP A 118 -15.46 -22.96 -9.32
CA ASP A 118 -16.77 -22.56 -8.82
C ASP A 118 -17.39 -21.47 -9.71
N MET A 119 -16.61 -20.44 -10.05
CA MET A 119 -17.05 -19.32 -10.86
C MET A 119 -17.50 -19.73 -12.27
N LEU A 120 -16.85 -20.73 -12.88
CA LEU A 120 -17.24 -21.23 -14.20
C LEU A 120 -18.38 -22.23 -14.14
N GLN A 121 -18.50 -23.04 -13.08
CA GLN A 121 -19.56 -24.04 -12.96
C GLN A 121 -20.89 -23.46 -12.49
N ASN A 122 -20.85 -22.49 -11.60
CA ASN A 122 -22.03 -21.91 -10.96
C ASN A 122 -22.36 -20.49 -11.44
N GLY A 123 -21.54 -19.94 -12.32
CA GLY A 123 -21.64 -18.54 -12.72
C GLY A 123 -20.95 -17.60 -11.73
N THR A 124 -20.79 -16.36 -12.13
CA THR A 124 -20.13 -15.31 -11.34
C THR A 124 -20.68 -13.94 -11.68
N VAL A 125 -20.35 -12.93 -10.84
CA VAL A 125 -20.69 -11.54 -11.12
C VAL A 125 -19.44 -10.79 -11.57
N ILE A 126 -19.47 -10.23 -12.76
CA ILE A 126 -18.39 -9.39 -13.31
C ILE A 126 -18.94 -7.99 -13.54
N SER A 127 -18.33 -6.99 -12.90
CA SER A 127 -18.74 -5.58 -13.01
C SER A 127 -20.25 -5.35 -12.80
N GLY A 128 -20.84 -6.06 -11.82
CA GLY A 128 -22.26 -5.97 -11.50
C GLY A 128 -23.20 -6.77 -12.42
N THR A 129 -22.66 -7.50 -13.41
CA THR A 129 -23.44 -8.32 -14.34
C THR A 129 -23.26 -9.80 -14.00
N MET A 130 -24.36 -10.53 -13.86
CA MET A 130 -24.33 -11.98 -13.70
C MET A 130 -23.90 -12.64 -15.01
N ILE A 131 -22.88 -13.47 -14.93
CA ILE A 131 -22.38 -14.31 -16.01
C ILE A 131 -22.73 -15.75 -15.69
N GLU A 132 -23.50 -16.36 -16.56
CA GLU A 132 -23.93 -17.75 -16.42
C GLU A 132 -22.77 -18.73 -16.76
N LYS A 133 -22.97 -20.00 -16.41
CA LYS A 133 -22.06 -21.09 -16.77
C LYS A 133 -21.77 -21.08 -18.28
N PRO A 134 -20.54 -21.12 -18.73
CA PRO A 134 -20.20 -21.23 -20.16
C PRO A 134 -20.59 -22.60 -20.72
N HIS A 135 -20.97 -22.62 -22.00
CA HIS A 135 -21.34 -23.83 -22.75
C HIS A 135 -20.26 -24.24 -23.75
N SER A 136 -19.13 -23.61 -23.78
CA SER A 136 -18.00 -23.98 -24.64
C SER A 136 -16.69 -23.59 -24.04
N PHE A 137 -15.62 -24.28 -24.44
CA PHE A 137 -14.25 -23.99 -24.00
C PHE A 137 -13.84 -22.56 -24.32
N SER A 138 -14.15 -22.07 -25.53
CA SER A 138 -13.85 -20.69 -25.92
C SER A 138 -14.53 -19.67 -25.01
N THR A 139 -15.79 -19.87 -24.67
CA THR A 139 -16.53 -19.01 -23.76
C THR A 139 -15.95 -19.08 -22.34
N ALA A 140 -15.59 -20.29 -21.86
CA ALA A 140 -14.96 -20.48 -20.57
C ALA A 140 -13.62 -19.73 -20.47
N CYS A 141 -12.80 -19.79 -21.50
CA CYS A 141 -11.55 -19.04 -21.57
C CYS A 141 -11.77 -17.51 -21.54
N ASN A 142 -12.77 -17.02 -22.28
CA ASN A 142 -13.10 -15.59 -22.27
C ASN A 142 -13.57 -15.11 -20.89
N ILE A 143 -14.46 -15.86 -20.24
CA ILE A 143 -14.94 -15.55 -18.90
C ILE A 143 -13.77 -15.61 -17.88
N ALA A 144 -12.92 -16.63 -17.96
CA ALA A 144 -11.74 -16.72 -17.10
C ALA A 144 -10.82 -15.51 -17.25
N THR A 145 -10.60 -15.03 -18.48
CA THR A 145 -9.80 -13.82 -18.74
C THR A 145 -10.43 -12.58 -18.11
N GLN A 146 -11.76 -12.45 -18.18
CA GLN A 146 -12.47 -11.33 -17.55
C GLN A 146 -12.39 -11.38 -16.01
N ILE A 147 -12.52 -12.58 -15.43
CA ILE A 147 -12.35 -12.80 -13.99
C ILE A 147 -10.94 -12.37 -13.56
N ILE A 148 -9.91 -12.82 -14.28
CA ILE A 148 -8.51 -12.45 -14.02
C ILE A 148 -8.33 -10.93 -14.04
N ALA A 149 -8.86 -10.26 -15.05
CA ALA A 149 -8.77 -8.80 -15.18
C ALA A 149 -9.50 -8.07 -14.03
N GLN A 150 -10.67 -8.57 -13.62
CA GLN A 150 -11.41 -7.97 -12.51
C GLN A 150 -10.72 -8.16 -11.17
N VAL A 151 -10.19 -9.35 -10.89
CA VAL A 151 -9.40 -9.60 -9.67
C VAL A 151 -8.17 -8.70 -9.66
N ALA A 152 -7.45 -8.58 -10.79
CA ALA A 152 -6.27 -7.73 -10.92
C ALA A 152 -6.56 -6.25 -10.62
N SER A 153 -7.79 -5.77 -10.85
CA SER A 153 -8.15 -4.38 -10.55
C SER A 153 -8.34 -4.09 -9.05
N ASN A 154 -8.45 -5.13 -8.21
CA ASN A 154 -8.70 -5.04 -6.77
C ASN A 154 -7.54 -5.54 -5.92
N GLN A 155 -6.38 -5.79 -6.51
CA GLN A 155 -5.21 -6.30 -5.81
C GLN A 155 -3.93 -5.56 -6.22
N TYR A 156 -2.94 -5.59 -5.35
CA TYR A 156 -1.61 -5.02 -5.65
C TYR A 156 -0.51 -6.09 -5.83
N GLY A 157 -0.80 -7.34 -5.47
CA GLY A 157 0.10 -8.48 -5.64
C GLY A 157 -0.22 -9.35 -6.85
N GLY A 158 -0.01 -10.63 -6.72
CA GLY A 158 -0.27 -11.63 -7.76
C GLY A 158 -1.56 -12.42 -7.57
N GLN A 159 -2.00 -13.09 -8.61
CA GLN A 159 -3.09 -14.05 -8.51
C GLN A 159 -2.67 -15.41 -9.05
N SER A 160 -3.24 -16.46 -8.45
CA SER A 160 -3.04 -17.84 -8.87
C SER A 160 -4.36 -18.44 -9.35
N ILE A 161 -4.30 -19.10 -10.48
CA ILE A 161 -5.41 -19.85 -11.08
C ILE A 161 -4.94 -21.27 -11.42
N SER A 162 -5.87 -22.20 -11.54
CA SER A 162 -5.60 -23.53 -12.09
C SER A 162 -6.24 -23.66 -13.49
N LEU A 163 -5.43 -23.94 -14.50
CA LEU A 163 -5.94 -24.23 -15.85
C LEU A 163 -6.73 -25.53 -15.91
N ALA A 164 -6.55 -26.43 -14.93
CA ALA A 164 -7.35 -27.64 -14.81
C ALA A 164 -8.86 -27.34 -14.67
N HIS A 165 -9.21 -26.17 -14.15
CA HIS A 165 -10.62 -25.73 -14.01
C HIS A 165 -11.31 -25.45 -15.35
N LEU A 166 -10.55 -25.35 -16.45
CA LEU A 166 -11.08 -25.21 -17.82
C LEU A 166 -11.31 -26.57 -18.50
N ALA A 167 -10.71 -27.65 -17.96
CA ALA A 167 -10.79 -28.98 -18.58
C ALA A 167 -12.24 -29.48 -18.80
N PRO A 168 -13.22 -29.27 -17.91
CA PRO A 168 -14.60 -29.73 -18.12
C PRO A 168 -15.27 -29.15 -19.36
N PHE A 169 -14.77 -28.04 -19.91
CA PHE A 169 -15.35 -27.36 -21.07
C PHE A 169 -14.70 -27.74 -22.39
N ILE A 170 -13.68 -28.62 -22.39
CA ILE A 170 -12.96 -29.01 -23.61
C ILE A 170 -13.79 -29.95 -24.48
N GLU A 171 -14.66 -30.75 -23.86
CA GLU A 171 -15.48 -31.76 -24.53
C GLU A 171 -16.91 -31.30 -24.83
N GLU A 172 -17.28 -30.10 -24.42
CA GLU A 172 -18.53 -29.43 -24.71
C GLU A 172 -18.36 -28.44 -25.90
#